data_83585956ce3fe729a37ac98294b989e8
#
_entry.id   83585956ce3fe729a37ac98294b989e8
#
_cell.length_a   1.000
_cell.length_b   1.000
_cell.length_c   1.000
_cell.angle_alpha   90.00
_cell.angle_beta   90.00
_cell.angle_gamma   90.00
#
_symmetry.space_group_name_H-M   'P 1'
#
loop_
_entity.id
_entity.type
_entity.pdbx_description
1 polymer ?
#
loop_
_entity_poly.entity_id
_entity_poly.type
_entity_poly.pdbx_seq_one_letter_code
_entity_poly.pdbx_strand_id
1 'polypeptide(L)'
;MTRQRRSSGYTLLEIMVVVFILGLLATIVAPRIMGRTDEARRTKAVADLAGIAQALNLYRLDNGDYPTTEQGLEALVERPTAPPLPKAWRAGGYLDHLPADPWGTPYVYVRLAAQRYTLKSLGSDAAEGGDGTAADIDAHAN
;
A
#
# COMPACT_ATOMS: atom_id res chain seq x y z
N MET A 1 -37.28 52.56 22.00
CA MET A 1 -38.03 51.53 21.25
C MET A 1 -37.07 50.40 20.92
N THR A 2 -37.05 49.35 21.72
CA THR A 2 -36.20 48.18 21.57
C THR A 2 -36.92 47.15 20.70
N ARG A 3 -36.36 46.89 19.50
CA ARG A 3 -36.90 45.91 18.54
C ARG A 3 -36.47 44.51 18.98
N GLN A 4 -37.38 43.77 19.61
CA GLN A 4 -37.20 42.39 19.98
C GLN A 4 -37.03 41.52 18.72
N ARG A 5 -35.84 40.94 18.49
CA ARG A 5 -35.59 39.92 17.45
C ARG A 5 -36.29 38.65 17.88
N ARG A 6 -37.33 38.26 17.16
CA ARG A 6 -37.95 36.93 17.29
C ARG A 6 -36.93 35.91 16.83
N SER A 7 -36.40 35.11 17.72
CA SER A 7 -35.68 33.89 17.39
C SER A 7 -36.71 32.85 16.91
N SER A 8 -36.76 32.61 15.61
CA SER A 8 -37.52 31.48 15.06
C SER A 8 -36.73 30.19 15.38
N GLY A 9 -37.28 29.37 16.28
CA GLY A 9 -36.79 28.01 16.51
C GLY A 9 -37.24 27.10 15.37
N TYR A 10 -36.38 26.12 15.02
CA TYR A 10 -36.74 25.08 14.05
C TYR A 10 -37.82 24.17 14.62
N THR A 11 -38.76 23.73 13.78
CA THR A 11 -39.76 22.73 14.16
C THR A 11 -39.16 21.33 14.18
N LEU A 12 -39.70 20.44 15.01
CA LEU A 12 -39.27 19.04 15.07
C LEU A 12 -39.41 18.37 13.70
N LEU A 13 -40.48 18.67 12.97
CA LEU A 13 -40.70 18.17 11.61
C LEU A 13 -39.61 18.61 10.63
N GLU A 14 -39.17 19.88 10.71
CA GLU A 14 -38.13 20.42 9.83
C GLU A 14 -36.78 19.71 10.03
N ILE A 15 -36.41 19.43 11.28
CA ILE A 15 -35.21 18.67 11.58
C ILE A 15 -35.34 17.20 11.11
N MET A 16 -36.52 16.57 11.29
CA MET A 16 -36.75 15.19 10.81
C MET A 16 -36.61 15.10 9.29
N VAL A 17 -37.15 16.06 8.53
CA VAL A 17 -37.03 16.08 7.06
C VAL A 17 -35.59 16.29 6.63
N VAL A 18 -34.84 17.18 7.29
CA VAL A 18 -33.44 17.42 6.99
C VAL A 18 -32.60 16.16 7.22
N VAL A 19 -32.76 15.48 8.37
CA VAL A 19 -32.06 14.24 8.69
C VAL A 19 -32.39 13.12 7.69
N PHE A 20 -33.67 13.02 7.29
CA PHE A 20 -34.12 12.06 6.28
C PHE A 20 -33.43 12.30 4.93
N ILE A 21 -33.39 13.55 4.46
CA ILE A 21 -32.72 13.91 3.20
C ILE A 21 -31.22 13.65 3.28
N LEU A 22 -30.54 14.00 4.39
CA LEU A 22 -29.12 13.72 4.60
C LEU A 22 -28.84 12.21 4.61
N GLY A 23 -29.70 11.41 5.24
CA GLY A 23 -29.62 9.95 5.20
C GLY A 23 -29.73 9.40 3.79
N LEU A 24 -30.66 9.92 2.99
CA LEU A 24 -30.83 9.51 1.59
C LEU A 24 -29.61 9.87 0.73
N LEU A 25 -29.05 11.06 0.91
CA LEU A 25 -27.85 11.50 0.20
C LEU A 25 -26.61 10.68 0.60
N ALA A 26 -26.47 10.33 1.88
CA ALA A 26 -25.37 9.52 2.39
C ALA A 26 -25.32 8.15 1.72
N THR A 27 -26.43 7.51 1.41
CA THR A 27 -26.47 6.19 0.74
C THR A 27 -25.92 6.23 -0.69
N ILE A 28 -26.02 7.38 -1.37
CA ILE A 28 -25.54 7.57 -2.74
C ILE A 28 -24.05 7.93 -2.77
N VAL A 29 -23.60 8.71 -1.79
CA VAL A 29 -22.23 9.27 -1.76
C VAL A 29 -21.21 8.26 -1.19
N ALA A 30 -21.58 7.51 -0.15
CA ALA A 30 -20.67 6.60 0.54
C ALA A 30 -19.95 5.59 -0.39
N PRO A 31 -20.63 4.86 -1.28
CA PRO A 31 -19.95 3.87 -2.14
C PRO A 31 -18.98 4.50 -3.14
N ARG A 32 -19.19 5.75 -3.56
CA ARG A 32 -18.29 6.44 -4.50
C ARG A 32 -16.96 6.85 -3.88
N ILE A 33 -16.94 7.08 -2.59
CA ILE A 33 -15.72 7.46 -1.86
C ILE A 33 -14.87 6.23 -1.58
N MET A 34 -15.49 5.11 -1.22
CA MET A 34 -14.77 3.86 -0.94
C MET A 34 -13.98 3.33 -2.15
N GLY A 35 -14.57 3.32 -3.34
CA GLY A 35 -13.89 2.86 -4.55
C GLY A 35 -12.65 3.68 -4.93
N ARG A 36 -12.66 5.00 -4.70
CA ARG A 36 -11.49 5.86 -4.96
C ARG A 36 -10.34 5.61 -4.00
N THR A 37 -10.66 5.27 -2.76
CA THR A 37 -9.64 4.95 -1.75
C THR A 37 -8.89 3.66 -2.12
N ASP A 38 -9.60 2.66 -2.62
CA ASP A 38 -9.00 1.38 -3.00
C ASP A 38 -8.13 1.48 -4.25
N GLU A 39 -8.56 2.27 -5.23
CA GLU A 39 -7.74 2.57 -6.42
C GLU A 39 -6.45 3.31 -6.06
N ALA A 40 -6.52 4.28 -5.14
CA ALA A 40 -5.35 5.00 -4.65
C ALA A 40 -4.39 4.07 -3.90
N ARG A 41 -4.90 3.14 -3.08
CA ARG A 41 -4.09 2.12 -2.41
C ARG A 41 -3.39 1.21 -3.41
N ARG A 42 -4.10 0.73 -4.42
CA ARG A 42 -3.53 -0.11 -5.47
C ARG A 42 -2.43 0.62 -6.23
N THR A 43 -2.66 1.87 -6.59
CA THR A 43 -1.64 2.71 -7.26
C THR A 43 -0.40 2.88 -6.40
N LYS A 44 -0.56 3.10 -5.09
CA LYS A 44 0.56 3.18 -4.15
C LYS A 44 1.33 1.86 -4.09
N ALA A 45 0.64 0.71 -3.97
CA ALA A 45 1.29 -0.59 -3.94
C ALA A 45 2.13 -0.85 -5.20
N VAL A 46 1.61 -0.51 -6.39
CA VAL A 46 2.35 -0.62 -7.65
C VAL A 46 3.61 0.26 -7.64
N ALA A 47 3.51 1.49 -7.14
CA ALA A 47 4.65 2.40 -7.04
C ALA A 47 5.71 1.87 -6.05
N ASP A 48 5.30 1.38 -4.89
CA ASP A 48 6.20 0.79 -3.89
C ASP A 48 6.92 -0.44 -4.46
N LEU A 49 6.18 -1.35 -5.13
CA LEU A 49 6.74 -2.53 -5.79
C LEU A 49 7.79 -2.15 -6.85
N ALA A 50 7.52 -1.11 -7.65
CA ALA A 50 8.49 -0.61 -8.62
C ALA A 50 9.76 -0.07 -7.94
N GLY A 51 9.62 0.65 -6.83
CA GLY A 51 10.75 1.14 -6.04
C GLY A 51 11.59 0.01 -5.46
N ILE A 52 10.96 -1.01 -4.88
CA ILE A 52 11.63 -2.20 -4.35
C ILE A 52 12.35 -2.96 -5.47
N ALA A 53 11.71 -3.14 -6.62
CA ALA A 53 12.30 -3.81 -7.78
C ALA A 53 13.56 -3.07 -8.29
N GLN A 54 13.54 -1.73 -8.31
CA GLN A 54 14.74 -0.94 -8.63
C GLN A 54 15.86 -1.16 -7.63
N ALA A 55 15.55 -1.16 -6.33
CA ALA A 55 16.54 -1.42 -5.28
C ALA A 55 17.13 -2.83 -5.38
N LEU A 56 16.31 -3.85 -5.68
CA LEU A 56 16.77 -5.22 -5.94
C LEU A 56 17.72 -5.28 -7.15
N ASN A 57 17.42 -4.55 -8.22
CA ASN A 57 18.29 -4.48 -9.39
C ASN A 57 19.64 -3.81 -9.08
N LEU A 58 19.63 -2.73 -8.28
CA LEU A 58 20.86 -2.08 -7.82
C LEU A 58 21.69 -3.03 -6.92
N TYR A 59 21.03 -3.73 -6.00
CA TYR A 59 21.67 -4.74 -5.16
C TYR A 59 22.37 -5.80 -6.03
N ARG A 60 21.68 -6.33 -7.03
CA ARG A 60 22.24 -7.31 -7.97
C ARG A 60 23.43 -6.76 -8.76
N LEU A 61 23.38 -5.53 -9.24
CA LEU A 61 24.47 -4.90 -9.97
C LEU A 61 25.74 -4.81 -9.11
N ASP A 62 25.61 -4.47 -7.84
CA ASP A 62 26.75 -4.33 -6.93
C ASP A 62 27.26 -5.70 -6.44
N ASN A 63 26.40 -6.68 -6.22
CA ASN A 63 26.72 -7.94 -5.55
C ASN A 63 26.77 -9.17 -6.48
N GLY A 64 26.24 -9.06 -7.70
CA GLY A 64 26.19 -10.13 -8.72
C GLY A 64 24.88 -10.91 -8.73
N ASP A 65 24.22 -11.05 -7.58
CA ASP A 65 22.99 -11.80 -7.38
C ASP A 65 21.96 -10.99 -6.58
N TYR A 66 20.69 -11.40 -6.65
CA TYR A 66 19.66 -10.90 -5.74
C TYR A 66 19.83 -11.47 -4.33
N PRO A 67 19.32 -10.81 -3.28
CA PRO A 67 19.27 -11.38 -1.94
C PRO A 67 18.63 -12.77 -1.93
N THR A 68 19.02 -13.64 -1.01
CA THR A 68 18.32 -14.92 -0.84
C THR A 68 16.92 -14.69 -0.27
N THR A 69 16.04 -15.68 -0.40
CA THR A 69 14.70 -15.60 0.23
C THR A 69 14.80 -15.43 1.74
N GLU A 70 15.82 -16.04 2.37
CA GLU A 70 16.07 -15.93 3.81
C GLU A 70 16.58 -14.54 4.22
N GLN A 71 17.40 -13.91 3.37
CA GLN A 71 17.87 -12.54 3.57
C GLN A 71 16.74 -11.53 3.37
N GLY A 72 15.75 -11.88 2.57
CA GLY A 72 14.55 -11.07 2.36
C GLY A 72 14.82 -9.70 1.75
N LEU A 73 13.81 -8.85 1.83
CA LEU A 73 13.90 -7.44 1.43
C LEU A 73 14.70 -6.60 2.44
N GLU A 74 14.89 -7.10 3.67
CA GLU A 74 15.70 -6.48 4.71
C GLU A 74 17.14 -6.25 4.24
N ALA A 75 17.65 -7.12 3.34
CA ALA A 75 18.96 -6.96 2.71
C ALA A 75 19.13 -5.66 1.91
N LEU A 76 18.02 -4.98 1.56
CA LEU A 76 18.04 -3.69 0.87
C LEU A 76 18.25 -2.51 1.83
N VAL A 77 17.90 -2.67 3.10
CA VAL A 77 17.99 -1.63 4.14
C VAL A 77 19.20 -1.84 5.02
N GLU A 78 19.46 -3.09 5.42
CA GLU A 78 20.56 -3.48 6.29
C GLU A 78 21.47 -4.50 5.62
N ARG A 79 22.78 -4.44 5.94
CA ARG A 79 23.73 -5.40 5.38
C ARG A 79 23.44 -6.80 5.92
N PRO A 80 23.18 -7.80 5.05
CA PRO A 80 22.97 -9.16 5.49
C PRO A 80 24.17 -9.72 6.25
N THR A 81 23.89 -10.43 7.34
CA THR A 81 24.88 -11.17 8.12
C THR A 81 24.88 -12.66 7.83
N ALA A 82 23.78 -13.15 7.22
CA ALA A 82 23.65 -14.55 6.78
C ALA A 82 24.29 -14.76 5.42
N PRO A 83 25.00 -15.89 5.20
CA PRO A 83 25.58 -16.24 3.91
C PRO A 83 24.50 -16.46 2.81
N PRO A 84 24.85 -16.17 1.55
CA PRO A 84 26.11 -15.59 1.05
C PRO A 84 26.22 -14.10 1.36
N LEU A 85 27.37 -13.68 1.90
CA LEU A 85 27.55 -12.26 2.22
C LEU A 85 27.67 -11.42 0.95
N PRO A 86 27.07 -10.24 0.89
CA PRO A 86 27.19 -9.34 -0.25
C PRO A 86 28.63 -8.86 -0.42
N LYS A 87 29.14 -8.87 -1.66
CA LYS A 87 30.51 -8.52 -2.00
C LYS A 87 30.78 -7.02 -1.90
N ALA A 88 29.82 -6.22 -2.32
CA ALA A 88 29.93 -4.76 -2.40
C ALA A 88 28.62 -4.09 -1.90
N TRP A 89 28.21 -4.42 -0.66
CA TRP A 89 27.03 -3.80 -0.10
C TRP A 89 27.24 -2.30 0.11
N ARG A 90 26.29 -1.53 -0.39
CA ARG A 90 26.35 -0.05 -0.39
C ARG A 90 26.16 0.51 1.02
N ALA A 91 27.09 1.34 1.48
CA ALA A 91 26.93 2.05 2.74
C ALA A 91 25.69 2.94 2.71
N GLY A 92 24.76 2.72 3.65
CA GLY A 92 23.46 3.39 3.69
C GLY A 92 22.31 2.62 3.05
N GLY A 93 22.59 1.43 2.47
CA GLY A 93 21.57 0.58 1.88
C GLY A 93 21.13 0.97 0.47
N TYR A 94 20.14 0.28 -0.02
CA TYR A 94 19.50 0.48 -1.33
C TYR A 94 18.10 1.11 -1.18
N LEU A 95 17.55 1.04 0.03
CA LEU A 95 16.32 1.71 0.48
C LEU A 95 16.57 2.30 1.87
N ASP A 96 15.98 3.44 2.16
CA ASP A 96 16.03 4.05 3.50
C ASP A 96 15.22 3.24 4.52
N HIS A 97 14.12 2.65 4.08
CA HIS A 97 13.25 1.77 4.87
C HIS A 97 12.42 0.87 3.95
N LEU A 98 11.97 -0.26 4.47
CA LEU A 98 11.02 -1.12 3.76
C LEU A 98 9.60 -0.54 3.95
N PRO A 99 8.89 -0.20 2.86
CA PRO A 99 7.50 0.15 2.97
C PRO A 99 6.66 -1.10 3.30
N ALA A 100 5.61 -0.92 4.10
CA ALA A 100 4.50 -1.84 4.13
C ALA A 100 3.52 -1.48 3.00
N ASP A 101 2.76 -2.46 2.55
CA ASP A 101 1.74 -2.20 1.56
C ASP A 101 0.62 -1.29 2.14
N PRO A 102 -0.26 -0.71 1.33
CA PRO A 102 -1.30 0.22 1.80
C PRO A 102 -2.36 -0.41 2.71
N TRP A 103 -2.36 -1.72 2.87
CA TRP A 103 -3.23 -2.46 3.78
C TRP A 103 -2.52 -2.87 5.06
N GLY A 104 -1.20 -2.60 5.17
CA GLY A 104 -0.37 -2.86 6.35
C GLY A 104 0.31 -4.22 6.33
N THR A 105 0.27 -4.95 5.21
CA THR A 105 0.91 -6.24 5.04
C THR A 105 2.32 -6.07 4.45
N PRO A 106 3.33 -6.84 4.88
CA PRO A 106 4.64 -6.85 4.23
C PRO A 106 4.56 -7.34 2.79
N TYR A 107 5.40 -6.78 1.90
CA TYR A 107 5.57 -7.31 0.54
C TYR A 107 6.22 -8.69 0.58
N VAL A 108 5.70 -9.61 -0.24
CA VAL A 108 6.21 -10.98 -0.34
C VAL A 108 7.33 -11.03 -1.39
N TYR A 109 8.49 -11.52 -0.97
CA TYR A 109 9.65 -11.69 -1.83
C TYR A 109 10.14 -13.14 -1.77
N VAL A 110 10.35 -13.75 -2.93
CA VAL A 110 10.91 -15.09 -3.05
C VAL A 110 11.93 -15.11 -4.19
N ARG A 111 13.18 -15.48 -3.91
CA ARG A 111 14.19 -15.71 -4.92
C ARG A 111 13.97 -17.09 -5.55
N LEU A 112 13.69 -17.11 -6.85
CA LEU A 112 13.48 -18.35 -7.61
C LEU A 112 14.78 -18.91 -8.19
N ALA A 113 15.71 -18.04 -8.61
CA ALA A 113 17.01 -18.37 -9.19
C ALA A 113 17.96 -17.18 -9.02
N ALA A 114 19.24 -17.34 -9.42
CA ALA A 114 20.27 -16.29 -9.30
C ALA A 114 19.82 -14.94 -9.87
N GLN A 115 19.09 -14.95 -10.98
CA GLN A 115 18.64 -13.74 -11.67
C GLN A 115 17.11 -13.61 -11.75
N ARG A 116 16.37 -14.35 -10.92
CA ARG A 116 14.91 -14.37 -10.96
C ARG A 116 14.31 -14.39 -9.56
N TYR A 117 13.31 -13.55 -9.35
CA TYR A 117 12.55 -13.48 -8.11
C TYR A 117 11.05 -13.25 -8.38
N THR A 118 10.23 -13.47 -7.39
CA THR A 118 8.85 -12.94 -7.31
C THR A 118 8.80 -11.89 -6.24
N LEU A 119 8.04 -10.83 -6.52
CA LEU A 119 7.78 -9.74 -5.57
C LEU A 119 6.33 -9.31 -5.75
N LYS A 120 5.54 -9.38 -4.68
CA LYS A 120 4.10 -9.09 -4.75
C LYS A 120 3.55 -8.49 -3.45
N SER A 121 2.43 -7.78 -3.56
CA SER A 121 1.52 -7.49 -2.46
C SER A 121 0.35 -8.48 -2.52
N LEU A 122 -0.12 -8.94 -1.37
CA LEU A 122 -1.26 -9.86 -1.24
C LEU A 122 -2.62 -9.13 -1.24
N GLY A 123 -2.63 -7.84 -1.59
CA GLY A 123 -3.87 -7.08 -1.63
C GLY A 123 -4.51 -6.84 -0.26
N SER A 124 -5.83 -6.62 -0.26
CA SER A 124 -6.55 -6.20 0.95
C SER A 124 -6.87 -7.35 1.91
N ASP A 125 -6.81 -8.60 1.48
CA ASP A 125 -7.14 -9.78 2.30
C ASP A 125 -5.90 -10.49 2.87
N ALA A 126 -4.69 -10.04 2.49
CA ALA A 126 -3.41 -10.62 2.89
C ALA A 126 -3.30 -12.14 2.58
N ALA A 127 -3.99 -12.60 1.54
CA ALA A 127 -4.00 -13.99 1.08
C ALA A 127 -3.62 -14.08 -0.40
N GLU A 128 -3.05 -15.21 -0.82
CA GLU A 128 -2.69 -15.41 -2.23
C GLU A 128 -3.93 -15.55 -3.11
N GLY A 129 -3.94 -14.84 -4.25
CA GLY A 129 -5.02 -14.83 -5.22
C GLY A 129 -5.98 -13.66 -5.04
N GLY A 130 -7.29 -13.94 -4.93
CA GLY A 130 -8.34 -12.93 -4.75
C GLY A 130 -8.75 -12.22 -6.04
N ASP A 131 -9.80 -11.39 -5.92
CA ASP A 131 -10.37 -10.59 -7.00
C ASP A 131 -10.53 -9.13 -6.59
N GLY A 132 -10.47 -8.23 -7.54
CA GLY A 132 -10.68 -6.80 -7.31
C GLY A 132 -9.62 -6.19 -6.39
N THR A 133 -10.02 -5.70 -5.22
CA THR A 133 -9.12 -5.10 -4.20
C THR A 133 -8.31 -6.14 -3.44
N ALA A 134 -8.79 -7.39 -3.38
CA ALA A 134 -8.11 -8.52 -2.78
C ALA A 134 -7.11 -9.20 -3.73
N ALA A 135 -7.14 -8.88 -5.03
CA ALA A 135 -6.21 -9.47 -5.98
C ALA A 135 -4.76 -9.11 -5.70
N ASP A 136 -3.88 -10.10 -5.80
CA ASP A 136 -2.43 -9.91 -5.72
C ASP A 136 -1.97 -8.85 -6.73
N ILE A 137 -0.94 -8.10 -6.36
CA ILE A 137 -0.27 -7.13 -7.22
C ILE A 137 1.17 -7.57 -7.38
N ASP A 138 1.52 -8.05 -8.56
CA ASP A 138 2.86 -8.51 -8.87
C ASP A 138 3.73 -7.40 -9.43
N ALA A 139 4.98 -7.32 -8.97
CA ALA A 139 6.01 -6.62 -9.71
C ALA A 139 6.51 -7.55 -10.81
N HIS A 140 6.21 -7.25 -12.06
CA HIS A 140 6.78 -7.97 -13.19
C HIS A 140 8.28 -7.70 -13.25
N ALA A 141 9.08 -8.67 -12.75
CA ALA A 141 10.50 -8.73 -13.06
C ALA A 141 10.63 -9.39 -14.44
N ASN A 142 11.06 -8.62 -15.42
CA ASN A 142 11.56 -9.16 -16.69
C ASN A 142 12.85 -9.90 -16.49
#